data_d5876e151a3668ea71f62a6bcbac2233
#
_entry.id   d5876e151a3668ea71f62a6bcbac2233
#
_cell.length_a   1.000
_cell.length_b   1.000
_cell.length_c   1.000
_cell.angle_alpha   90.00
_cell.angle_beta   90.00
_cell.angle_gamma   90.00
#
_symmetry.space_group_name_H-M   'P 1'
#
loop_
_entity.id
_entity.type
_entity.pdbx_description
1 polymer ?
#
loop_
_entity_poly.entity_id
_entity_poly.type
_entity_poly.pdbx_seq_one_letter_code
_entity_poly.pdbx_strand_id
1 'polypeptide(L)'
;GKRRKLQNTKERLRISCSKDIYDIFQPVMCDLEQEEFWVLLLNQATRLIDKVRISTGGIDGTYTDVRTILREALLQRATQIAVVHNHPSGNIRPSQPDKTLTEHIRKAADTMNIHLIDHVVVCEDGFFSFADEGLL
;
A
#
# COMPACT_ATOMS: atom_id res chain seq x y z
N GLY A 1 -10.13 18.85 14.54
CA GLY A 1 -9.75 20.05 14.15
C GLY A 1 -8.26 20.29 14.00
N LYS A 2 -7.90 21.47 14.29
CA LYS A 2 -6.53 21.93 14.08
C LYS A 2 -5.51 21.12 14.87
N ARG A 3 -5.87 20.73 16.05
CA ARG A 3 -4.96 19.99 16.92
C ARG A 3 -4.56 18.64 16.36
N ARG A 4 -5.45 18.01 15.59
CA ARG A 4 -5.11 16.72 14.99
C ARG A 4 -4.06 16.86 13.94
N LYS A 5 -4.04 17.99 13.22
CA LYS A 5 -3.03 18.26 12.21
C LYS A 5 -1.65 18.43 12.83
N LEU A 6 -1.63 18.77 14.11
CA LEU A 6 -0.39 18.97 14.85
C LEU A 6 -0.01 17.75 15.68
N GLN A 7 -0.70 16.64 15.45
CA GLN A 7 -0.40 15.42 16.18
C GLN A 7 1.08 15.06 16.01
N ASN A 8 1.70 14.76 17.13
CA ASN A 8 3.10 14.38 17.15
C ASN A 8 3.30 13.09 16.34
N THR A 9 4.38 13.05 15.53
CA THR A 9 4.69 11.86 14.75
C THR A 9 4.86 10.61 15.61
N LYS A 10 5.25 10.75 16.86
CA LYS A 10 5.38 9.62 17.79
C LYS A 10 4.04 8.95 18.10
N GLU A 11 2.94 9.67 17.93
CA GLU A 11 1.59 9.14 18.19
C GLU A 11 1.01 8.42 16.97
N ARG A 12 1.63 8.58 15.80
CA ARG A 12 1.17 7.91 14.60
C ARG A 12 1.51 6.44 14.66
N LEU A 13 0.63 5.63 14.07
CA LEU A 13 0.83 4.19 14.00
C LEU A 13 2.13 3.86 13.27
N ARG A 14 2.91 2.98 13.84
CA ARG A 14 4.15 2.52 13.25
C ARG A 14 3.93 1.18 12.55
N ILE A 15 4.47 1.06 11.35
CA ILE A 15 4.45 -0.17 10.58
C ILE A 15 5.79 -0.88 10.77
N SER A 16 5.78 -2.02 11.45
CA SER A 16 6.99 -2.78 11.73
C SER A 16 7.07 -4.08 10.93
N CYS A 17 5.94 -4.58 10.44
CA CYS A 17 5.90 -5.84 9.69
C CYS A 17 4.66 -5.85 8.80
N SER A 18 4.60 -6.85 7.93
CA SER A 18 3.48 -7.01 6.99
C SER A 18 2.13 -7.17 7.68
N LYS A 19 2.12 -7.81 8.84
CA LYS A 19 0.89 -8.00 9.59
C LYS A 19 0.28 -6.66 10.03
N ASP A 20 1.11 -5.68 10.35
CA ASP A 20 0.62 -4.35 10.71
C ASP A 20 -0.16 -3.72 9.55
N ILE A 21 0.30 -3.94 8.33
CA ILE A 21 -0.39 -3.49 7.13
C ILE A 21 -1.72 -4.23 6.97
N TYR A 22 -1.67 -5.54 7.11
CA TYR A 22 -2.88 -6.38 7.02
C TYR A 22 -3.92 -5.94 8.05
N ASP A 23 -3.50 -5.68 9.29
CA ASP A 23 -4.40 -5.28 10.36
C ASP A 23 -5.13 -3.96 10.07
N ILE A 24 -4.51 -3.06 9.33
CA ILE A 24 -5.15 -1.81 8.91
C ILE A 24 -6.23 -2.08 7.86
N PHE A 25 -5.97 -2.97 6.92
CA PHE A 25 -6.83 -3.14 5.74
C PHE A 25 -7.84 -4.26 5.85
N GLN A 26 -7.62 -5.26 6.68
CA GLN A 26 -8.54 -6.38 6.82
C GLN A 26 -9.97 -5.92 7.14
N PRO A 27 -10.18 -5.01 8.12
CA PRO A 27 -11.53 -4.53 8.39
C PRO A 27 -12.16 -3.75 7.25
N VAL A 28 -11.34 -3.12 6.41
CA VAL A 28 -11.83 -2.33 5.27
C VAL A 28 -12.16 -3.21 4.08
N MET A 29 -11.37 -4.27 3.88
CA MET A 29 -11.38 -5.04 2.64
C MET A 29 -12.02 -6.41 2.72
N CYS A 30 -12.23 -6.97 3.92
CA CYS A 30 -12.64 -8.37 4.05
C CYS A 30 -13.99 -8.69 3.40
N ASP A 31 -14.89 -7.72 3.33
CA ASP A 31 -16.24 -7.92 2.78
C ASP A 31 -16.45 -7.28 1.42
N LEU A 32 -15.40 -6.76 0.80
CA LEU A 32 -15.54 -6.10 -0.49
C LEU A 32 -15.74 -7.13 -1.61
N GLU A 33 -16.73 -6.84 -2.48
CA GLU A 33 -16.99 -7.66 -3.65
C GLU A 33 -16.11 -7.27 -4.84
N GLN A 34 -15.59 -6.05 -4.84
CA GLN A 34 -14.71 -5.54 -5.88
C GLN A 34 -13.30 -5.37 -5.37
N GLU A 35 -12.33 -5.47 -6.27
CA GLU A 35 -10.96 -5.15 -5.93
C GLU A 35 -10.81 -3.65 -5.71
N GLU A 36 -10.03 -3.30 -4.69
CA GLU A 36 -9.60 -1.93 -4.45
C GLU A 36 -8.09 -1.93 -4.31
N PHE A 37 -7.47 -0.88 -4.79
CA PHE A 37 -6.03 -0.69 -4.67
C PHE A 37 -5.76 0.55 -3.83
N TRP A 38 -4.96 0.38 -2.80
CA TRP A 38 -4.64 1.44 -1.84
C TRP A 38 -3.14 1.63 -1.71
N VAL A 39 -2.74 2.81 -1.28
CA VAL A 39 -1.36 3.07 -0.90
C VAL A 39 -1.31 3.56 0.54
N LEU A 40 -0.35 3.04 1.30
CA LEU A 40 0.01 3.55 2.61
C LEU A 40 1.18 4.50 2.44
N LEU A 41 1.06 5.68 2.99
CA LEU A 41 2.11 6.70 2.97
C LEU A 41 2.76 6.76 4.34
N LEU A 42 4.08 6.61 4.38
CA LEU A 42 4.84 6.52 5.62
C LEU A 42 5.97 7.54 5.63
N ASN A 43 6.34 7.98 6.82
CA ASN A 43 7.51 8.84 6.98
C ASN A 43 8.77 8.00 7.13
N GLN A 44 9.91 8.63 7.33
CA GLN A 44 11.20 7.97 7.44
C GLN A 44 11.26 6.99 8.62
N ALA A 45 10.50 7.24 9.68
CA ALA A 45 10.42 6.36 10.85
C ALA A 45 9.38 5.25 10.68
N THR A 46 8.87 5.03 9.46
CA THR A 46 7.82 4.07 9.13
C THR A 46 6.51 4.29 9.85
N ARG A 47 6.25 5.54 10.22
CA ARG A 47 4.97 5.89 10.82
C ARG A 47 3.98 6.32 9.76
N LEU A 48 2.73 5.94 9.95
CA LEU A 48 1.67 6.18 8.98
C LEU A 48 1.34 7.67 8.87
N ILE A 49 1.44 8.20 7.65
CA ILE A 49 1.00 9.56 7.34
C ILE A 49 -0.47 9.52 6.90
N ASP A 50 -0.77 8.63 5.96
CA ASP A 50 -2.11 8.54 5.38
C ASP A 50 -2.28 7.22 4.64
N LYS A 51 -3.52 6.84 4.39
CA LYS A 51 -3.86 5.76 3.47
C LYS A 51 -4.79 6.33 2.42
N VAL A 52 -4.52 6.03 1.16
CA VAL A 52 -5.26 6.62 0.04
C VAL A 52 -5.73 5.53 -0.90
N ARG A 53 -7.01 5.54 -1.22
CA ARG A 53 -7.54 4.63 -2.23
C ARG A 53 -7.17 5.16 -3.61
N ILE A 54 -6.53 4.32 -4.41
CA ILE A 54 -6.05 4.69 -5.75
C ILE A 54 -7.05 4.32 -6.82
N SER A 55 -7.61 3.11 -6.74
CA SER A 55 -8.55 2.65 -7.76
C SER A 55 -9.54 1.65 -7.19
N THR A 56 -10.64 1.44 -7.91
CA THR A 56 -11.68 0.48 -7.62
C THR A 56 -11.94 -0.34 -8.88
N GLY A 57 -12.27 -1.62 -8.73
CA GLY A 57 -12.65 -2.47 -9.86
C GLY A 57 -11.51 -3.21 -10.49
N GLY A 58 -10.35 -3.22 -9.84
CA GLY A 58 -9.21 -3.99 -10.27
C GLY A 58 -8.03 -3.14 -10.72
N ILE A 59 -6.91 -3.81 -10.90
CA ILE A 59 -5.66 -3.19 -11.31
C ILE A 59 -5.41 -3.56 -12.76
N ASP A 60 -5.20 -2.58 -13.60
CA ASP A 60 -4.89 -2.83 -15.01
C ASP A 60 -3.39 -2.75 -15.32
N GLY A 61 -2.56 -2.45 -14.30
CA GLY A 61 -1.12 -2.40 -14.45
C GLY A 61 -0.61 -1.21 -15.26
N THR A 62 -1.42 -0.19 -15.45
CA THR A 62 -1.03 0.96 -16.26
C THR A 62 -0.13 1.92 -15.50
N TYR A 63 0.55 2.76 -16.27
CA TYR A 63 1.36 3.84 -15.69
C TYR A 63 0.52 4.86 -14.94
N THR A 64 -0.78 4.93 -15.22
CA THR A 64 -1.68 5.84 -14.52
C THR A 64 -1.72 5.53 -13.03
N ASP A 65 -1.80 4.25 -12.67
CA ASP A 65 -1.81 3.84 -11.28
C ASP A 65 -0.51 4.25 -10.59
N VAL A 66 0.63 3.99 -11.23
CA VAL A 66 1.95 4.34 -10.68
C VAL A 66 2.07 5.84 -10.48
N ARG A 67 1.64 6.63 -11.45
CA ARG A 67 1.69 8.09 -11.37
C ARG A 67 0.85 8.62 -10.22
N THR A 68 -0.34 8.07 -10.05
CA THR A 68 -1.24 8.48 -8.98
C THR A 68 -0.65 8.16 -7.61
N ILE A 69 -0.08 6.97 -7.46
CA ILE A 69 0.57 6.57 -6.22
C ILE A 69 1.69 7.54 -5.86
N LEU A 70 2.57 7.83 -6.81
CA LEU A 70 3.71 8.72 -6.56
C LEU A 70 3.27 10.15 -6.31
N ARG A 71 2.25 10.61 -7.01
CA ARG A 71 1.69 11.94 -6.77
C ARG A 71 1.25 12.08 -5.32
N GLU A 72 0.50 11.11 -4.79
CA GLU A 72 0.04 11.15 -3.42
C GLU A 72 1.22 11.14 -2.43
N ALA A 73 2.22 10.32 -2.71
CA ALA A 73 3.40 10.26 -1.87
C ALA A 73 4.13 11.60 -1.83
N LEU A 74 4.31 12.23 -2.98
CA LEU A 74 5.00 13.52 -3.08
C LEU A 74 4.21 14.62 -2.40
N LEU A 75 2.91 14.68 -2.61
CA LEU A 75 2.05 15.70 -2.01
C LEU A 75 2.10 15.66 -0.48
N GLN A 76 2.18 14.48 0.09
CA GLN A 76 2.18 14.31 1.53
C GLN A 76 3.57 14.09 2.11
N ARG A 77 4.59 14.22 1.28
CA ARG A 77 6.00 14.10 1.69
C ARG A 77 6.33 12.76 2.30
N ALA A 78 5.72 11.70 1.79
CA ALA A 78 6.06 10.35 2.20
C ALA A 78 7.42 9.96 1.64
N THR A 79 8.24 9.29 2.43
CA THR A 79 9.52 8.74 1.97
C THR A 79 9.48 7.23 1.85
N GLN A 80 8.44 6.62 2.37
CA GLN A 80 8.21 5.18 2.23
C GLN A 80 6.75 4.94 1.91
N ILE A 81 6.48 3.91 1.13
CA ILE A 81 5.12 3.54 0.77
C ILE A 81 4.95 2.03 0.85
N ALA A 82 3.72 1.59 1.07
CA ALA A 82 3.31 0.22 0.86
C ALA A 82 2.05 0.25 0.01
N VAL A 83 1.87 -0.73 -0.85
CA VAL A 83 0.65 -0.83 -1.64
C VAL A 83 -0.13 -2.06 -1.21
N VAL A 84 -1.45 -1.96 -1.28
CA VAL A 84 -2.34 -2.99 -0.76
C VAL A 84 -3.53 -3.14 -1.69
N HIS A 85 -3.89 -4.37 -2.00
CA HIS A 85 -5.14 -4.63 -2.70
C HIS A 85 -5.74 -5.93 -2.19
N ASN A 86 -7.02 -6.12 -2.46
CA ASN A 86 -7.74 -7.31 -2.05
C ASN A 86 -8.02 -8.21 -3.24
N HIS A 87 -8.12 -9.51 -2.96
CA HIS A 87 -8.60 -10.50 -3.93
C HIS A 87 -9.93 -11.06 -3.43
N PRO A 88 -11.07 -10.55 -3.91
CA PRO A 88 -12.38 -11.03 -3.46
C PRO A 88 -12.60 -12.50 -3.69
N SER A 89 -11.90 -13.09 -4.65
CA SER A 89 -11.99 -14.53 -4.93
C SER A 89 -11.43 -15.40 -3.82
N GLY A 90 -10.69 -14.84 -2.90
CA GLY A 90 -10.07 -15.57 -1.80
C GLY A 90 -8.69 -16.14 -2.12
N ASN A 91 -8.22 -16.05 -3.35
CA ASN A 91 -6.88 -16.49 -3.71
C ASN A 91 -5.87 -15.39 -3.39
N ILE A 92 -4.99 -15.63 -2.42
CA ILE A 92 -4.01 -14.63 -1.99
C ILE A 92 -2.79 -14.56 -2.89
N ARG A 93 -2.59 -15.51 -3.79
CA ARG A 93 -1.41 -15.50 -4.64
C ARG A 93 -1.45 -14.32 -5.60
N PRO A 94 -0.35 -13.60 -5.75
CA PRO A 94 -0.29 -12.48 -6.70
C PRO A 94 -0.39 -13.00 -8.13
N SER A 95 -1.09 -12.24 -8.96
CA SER A 95 -1.17 -12.51 -10.39
C SER A 95 0.09 -11.99 -11.08
N GLN A 96 0.27 -12.35 -12.34
CA GLN A 96 1.38 -11.78 -13.12
C GLN A 96 1.23 -10.25 -13.27
N PRO A 97 0.03 -9.71 -13.56
CA PRO A 97 -0.14 -8.25 -13.54
C PRO A 97 0.23 -7.61 -12.21
N ASP A 98 -0.07 -8.25 -11.09
CA ASP A 98 0.32 -7.75 -9.76
C ASP A 98 1.83 -7.61 -9.66
N LYS A 99 2.56 -8.63 -10.10
CA LYS A 99 4.02 -8.64 -10.05
C LYS A 99 4.62 -7.58 -10.95
N THR A 100 4.07 -7.42 -12.15
CA THR A 100 4.53 -6.42 -13.11
C THR A 100 4.30 -5.01 -12.57
N LEU A 101 3.12 -4.76 -12.03
CA LEU A 101 2.80 -3.46 -11.44
C LEU A 101 3.72 -3.15 -10.26
N THR A 102 3.96 -4.13 -9.40
CA THR A 102 4.85 -3.97 -8.25
C THR A 102 6.24 -3.54 -8.69
N GLU A 103 6.77 -4.16 -9.72
CA GLU A 103 8.09 -3.82 -10.24
C GLU A 103 8.14 -2.39 -10.81
N HIS A 104 7.09 -1.98 -11.51
CA HIS A 104 6.97 -0.61 -12.02
C HIS A 104 6.94 0.41 -10.88
N ILE A 105 6.15 0.13 -9.85
CA ILE A 105 6.06 1.02 -8.69
C ILE A 105 7.42 1.12 -8.00
N ARG A 106 8.07 -0.01 -7.76
CA ARG A 106 9.36 -0.05 -7.09
C ARG A 106 10.40 0.80 -7.81
N LYS A 107 10.51 0.60 -9.12
CA LYS A 107 11.50 1.33 -9.94
C LYS A 107 11.22 2.81 -9.97
N ALA A 108 9.97 3.19 -10.17
CA ALA A 108 9.60 4.60 -10.23
C ALA A 108 9.78 5.28 -8.88
N ALA A 109 9.41 4.60 -7.80
CA ALA A 109 9.57 5.13 -6.44
C ALA A 109 11.06 5.30 -6.09
N ASP A 110 11.89 4.32 -6.44
CA ASP A 110 13.32 4.39 -6.18
C ASP A 110 13.95 5.61 -6.85
N THR A 111 13.54 5.92 -8.07
CA THR A 111 14.02 7.09 -8.79
C THR A 111 13.73 8.39 -8.03
N MET A 112 12.65 8.41 -7.28
CA MET A 112 12.23 9.56 -6.49
C MET A 112 12.67 9.50 -5.03
N ASN A 113 13.53 8.55 -4.69
CA ASN A 113 13.97 8.29 -3.32
C ASN A 113 12.82 7.99 -2.37
N ILE A 114 11.81 7.29 -2.90
CA ILE A 114 10.68 6.78 -2.12
C ILE A 114 10.82 5.26 -2.11
N HIS A 115 10.84 4.68 -0.92
CA HIS A 115 11.06 3.25 -0.78
C HIS A 115 9.74 2.50 -0.71
N LEU A 116 9.53 1.55 -1.64
CA LEU A 116 8.40 0.63 -1.56
C LEU A 116 8.75 -0.49 -0.58
N ILE A 117 8.13 -0.47 0.59
CA ILE A 117 8.46 -1.43 1.65
C ILE A 117 7.72 -2.76 1.51
N ASP A 118 6.52 -2.75 0.93
CA ASP A 118 5.76 -3.98 0.75
C ASP A 118 4.63 -3.79 -0.26
N HIS A 119 4.17 -4.92 -0.77
CA HIS A 119 2.89 -5.04 -1.49
C HIS A 119 2.14 -6.18 -0.81
N VAL A 120 0.99 -5.88 -0.24
CA VAL A 120 0.19 -6.85 0.51
C VAL A 120 -1.11 -7.13 -0.23
N VAL A 121 -1.38 -8.39 -0.47
CA VAL A 121 -2.64 -8.86 -1.04
C VAL A 121 -3.50 -9.38 0.11
N VAL A 122 -4.69 -8.82 0.26
CA VAL A 122 -5.59 -9.14 1.37
C VAL A 122 -6.75 -9.99 0.87
N CYS A 123 -7.08 -11.03 1.60
CA CYS A 123 -8.31 -11.77 1.40
C CYS A 123 -8.97 -12.03 2.75
N GLU A 124 -10.14 -12.69 2.74
CA GLU A 124 -10.92 -12.87 3.95
C GLU A 124 -10.14 -13.54 5.08
N ASP A 125 -9.38 -14.58 4.74
CA ASP A 125 -8.74 -15.44 5.72
C ASP A 125 -7.24 -15.22 5.87
N GLY A 126 -6.67 -14.23 5.23
CA GLY A 126 -5.25 -14.03 5.32
C GLY A 126 -4.72 -13.04 4.31
N PHE A 127 -3.41 -13.06 4.14
CA PHE A 127 -2.75 -12.11 3.25
C PHE A 127 -1.45 -12.70 2.71
N PHE A 128 -1.00 -12.09 1.62
CA PHE A 128 0.29 -12.40 1.00
C PHE A 128 1.13 -11.12 1.03
N SER A 129 2.36 -11.21 1.50
CA SER A 129 3.29 -10.09 1.52
C SER A 129 4.42 -10.35 0.54
N PHE A 130 4.62 -9.44 -0.41
CA PHE A 130 5.72 -9.55 -1.36
C PHE A 130 7.07 -9.49 -0.65
N ALA A 131 7.19 -8.64 0.37
CA ALA A 131 8.45 -8.52 1.12
C ALA A 131 8.76 -9.81 1.87
N ASP A 132 7.77 -10.37 2.56
CA ASP A 132 7.96 -11.61 3.33
C ASP A 132 8.36 -12.79 2.42
N GLU A 133 7.85 -12.81 1.20
CA GLU A 133 8.10 -13.88 0.24
C GLU A 133 9.30 -13.62 -0.67
N GLY A 134 10.04 -12.55 -0.41
CA GLY A 134 11.24 -12.25 -1.17
C GLY A 134 11.00 -11.79 -2.59
N LEU A 135 9.84 -11.20 -2.88
CA LEU A 135 9.48 -10.73 -4.22
C LEU A 135 9.68 -9.22 -4.41
N LEU A 136 10.25 -8.57 -3.42
CA LEU A 136 10.60 -7.15 -3.52
C LEU A 136 12.09 -6.95 -3.55
#